data_b064ab5bc1c87c2a7e9970d98be93891
#
_entry.id   b064ab5bc1c87c2a7e9970d98be93891
#
_cell.length_a   1.000
_cell.length_b   1.000
_cell.length_c   1.000
_cell.angle_alpha   90.00
_cell.angle_beta   90.00
_cell.angle_gamma   90.00
#
_symmetry.space_group_name_H-M   'P 1'
#
loop_
_entity.id
_entity.type
_entity.pdbx_description
1 polymer ?
#
loop_
_entity_poly.entity_id
_entity_poly.type
_entity_poly.pdbx_seq_one_letter_code
_entity_poly.pdbx_strand_id
1 'polypeptide(L)'
;MNTHPELIVMLTYNDVTVPQAAEVFAKCEHTRARYWGFKEAGLPFAEMRDLFARMKACGKQTCLEVVAYTEAECLRGAEMAAACGCDFLLGTVFSEAVNAYCRAHGLRYMPFVGQVTGRPSVLEGTAEEMVREAKRCLAQGAYGIDLLGYRYTGDAPA
;
A
#
# COMPACT_ATOMS: atom_id res chain seq x y z
N MET A 1 -12.55 -5.19 18.14
CA MET A 1 -12.26 -5.03 16.68
C MET A 1 -13.23 -4.01 16.12
N ASN A 2 -12.75 -3.05 15.34
CA ASN A 2 -13.64 -2.08 14.69
C ASN A 2 -14.45 -2.85 13.63
N THR A 3 -15.77 -2.84 13.72
CA THR A 3 -16.66 -3.62 12.84
C THR A 3 -17.03 -2.87 11.57
N HIS A 4 -16.54 -1.64 11.42
CA HIS A 4 -16.82 -0.80 10.26
C HIS A 4 -15.57 -0.67 9.38
N PRO A 5 -15.72 -0.72 8.03
CA PRO A 5 -14.63 -0.45 7.12
C PRO A 5 -14.11 0.98 7.32
N GLU A 6 -12.80 1.14 7.19
CA GLU A 6 -12.11 2.44 7.24
C GLU A 6 -11.70 2.85 5.82
N LEU A 7 -11.79 4.14 5.53
CA LEU A 7 -11.38 4.69 4.25
C LEU A 7 -9.85 4.95 4.25
N ILE A 8 -9.17 4.44 3.24
CA ILE A 8 -7.81 4.86 2.89
C ILE A 8 -7.93 5.86 1.73
N VAL A 9 -7.50 7.10 1.96
CA VAL A 9 -7.46 8.13 0.91
C VAL A 9 -6.09 8.08 0.24
N MET A 10 -6.08 7.74 -1.05
CA MET A 10 -4.85 7.70 -1.84
C MET A 10 -4.75 8.96 -2.71
N LEU A 11 -3.67 9.73 -2.56
CA LEU A 11 -3.39 10.96 -3.31
C LEU A 11 -2.80 10.64 -4.68
N THR A 12 -3.53 9.83 -5.45
CA THR A 12 -3.09 9.30 -6.74
C THR A 12 -4.08 9.58 -7.85
N TYR A 13 -3.54 9.74 -9.06
CA TYR A 13 -4.31 9.80 -10.29
C TYR A 13 -3.49 9.17 -11.42
N ASN A 14 -4.12 8.38 -12.30
CA ASN A 14 -3.43 7.65 -13.37
C ASN A 14 -2.19 6.86 -12.90
N ASP A 15 -2.35 6.12 -11.81
CA ASP A 15 -1.32 5.25 -11.20
C ASP A 15 -0.08 5.96 -10.65
N VAL A 16 -0.08 7.27 -10.51
CA VAL A 16 1.01 8.03 -9.90
C VAL A 16 0.49 8.98 -8.83
N THR A 17 1.34 9.34 -7.90
CA THR A 17 1.03 10.38 -6.91
C THR A 17 0.88 11.72 -7.62
N VAL A 18 -0.19 12.45 -7.30
CA VAL A 18 -0.43 13.76 -7.91
C VAL A 18 0.61 14.78 -7.44
N PRO A 19 1.13 15.64 -8.33
CA PRO A 19 2.14 16.64 -7.94
C PRO A 19 1.68 17.59 -6.82
N GLN A 20 0.36 17.86 -6.73
CA GLN A 20 -0.24 18.73 -5.72
C GLN A 20 -0.63 17.95 -4.43
N ALA A 21 -0.09 16.76 -4.17
CA ALA A 21 -0.49 15.90 -3.05
C ALA A 21 -0.45 16.63 -1.70
N ALA A 22 0.58 17.44 -1.44
CA ALA A 22 0.71 18.22 -0.23
C ALA A 22 -0.38 19.29 -0.08
N GLU A 23 -0.77 19.94 -1.19
CA GLU A 23 -1.84 20.95 -1.19
C GLU A 23 -3.22 20.30 -1.00
N VAL A 24 -3.46 19.16 -1.65
CA VAL A 24 -4.71 18.41 -1.49
C VAL A 24 -4.85 17.92 -0.06
N PHE A 25 -3.79 17.35 0.52
CA PHE A 25 -3.79 16.94 1.92
C PHE A 25 -4.07 18.14 2.84
N ALA A 26 -3.41 19.28 2.64
CA ALA A 26 -3.63 20.49 3.43
C ALA A 26 -5.09 20.95 3.49
N LYS A 27 -5.82 20.83 2.38
CA LYS A 27 -7.23 21.18 2.31
C LYS A 27 -8.14 20.19 3.05
N CYS A 28 -7.67 18.95 3.24
CA CYS A 28 -8.47 17.85 3.76
C CYS A 28 -7.96 17.27 5.09
N GLU A 29 -6.86 17.78 5.66
CA GLU A 29 -6.22 17.26 6.87
C GLU A 29 -7.15 17.21 8.10
N HIS A 30 -8.14 18.10 8.18
CA HIS A 30 -9.13 18.17 9.26
C HIS A 30 -10.26 17.13 9.13
N THR A 31 -10.31 16.37 8.02
CA THR A 31 -11.37 15.37 7.81
C THR A 31 -11.22 14.17 8.75
N ARG A 32 -12.29 13.38 8.91
CA ARG A 32 -12.30 12.18 9.75
C ARG A 32 -11.54 11.00 9.15
N ALA A 33 -11.15 11.05 7.87
CA ALA A 33 -10.36 10.00 7.25
C ALA A 33 -9.04 9.82 8.02
N ARG A 34 -8.82 8.61 8.52
CA ARG A 34 -7.65 8.28 9.37
C ARG A 34 -6.46 7.83 8.56
N TYR A 35 -6.68 7.13 7.45
CA TYR A 35 -5.64 6.53 6.62
C TYR A 35 -5.44 7.34 5.36
N TRP A 36 -4.20 7.75 5.11
CA TRP A 36 -3.81 8.56 3.97
C TRP A 36 -2.54 8.00 3.35
N GLY A 37 -2.50 8.00 2.04
CA GLY A 37 -1.36 7.45 1.33
C GLY A 37 -1.20 7.97 -0.07
N PHE A 38 -0.18 7.45 -0.70
CA PHE A 38 0.16 7.71 -2.09
C PHE A 38 1.04 6.58 -2.62
N LYS A 39 1.38 6.63 -3.92
CA LYS A 39 2.29 5.67 -4.56
C LYS A 39 3.74 6.14 -4.49
N GLU A 40 4.66 5.19 -4.65
CA GLU A 40 6.10 5.45 -4.71
C GLU A 40 6.51 6.32 -5.92
N ALA A 41 5.68 6.34 -6.97
CA ALA A 41 5.90 7.14 -8.17
C ALA A 41 5.18 8.49 -8.10
N GLY A 42 5.77 9.52 -8.66
CA GLY A 42 5.17 10.85 -8.86
C GLY A 42 5.73 11.96 -7.98
N LEU A 43 6.33 11.65 -6.83
CA LEU A 43 6.99 12.64 -5.96
C LEU A 43 8.46 12.28 -5.73
N PRO A 44 9.35 13.28 -5.57
CA PRO A 44 10.69 13.09 -5.06
C PRO A 44 10.67 12.53 -3.63
N PHE A 45 11.68 11.72 -3.27
CA PHE A 45 11.79 11.10 -1.95
C PHE A 45 11.66 12.09 -0.78
N ALA A 46 12.31 13.25 -0.88
CA ALA A 46 12.24 14.27 0.16
C ALA A 46 10.82 14.78 0.39
N GLU A 47 10.07 15.00 -0.70
CA GLU A 47 8.66 15.45 -0.61
C GLU A 47 7.74 14.35 -0.05
N MET A 48 7.97 13.09 -0.39
CA MET A 48 7.25 11.96 0.20
C MET A 48 7.44 11.90 1.71
N ARG A 49 8.70 11.99 2.17
CA ARG A 49 9.04 11.99 3.59
C ARG A 49 8.38 13.14 4.33
N ASP A 50 8.46 14.35 3.79
CA ASP A 50 7.94 15.55 4.42
C ASP A 50 6.39 15.52 4.47
N LEU A 51 5.74 14.97 3.43
CA LEU A 51 4.29 14.79 3.39
C LEU A 51 3.83 13.74 4.42
N PHE A 52 4.52 12.61 4.55
CA PHE A 52 4.21 11.63 5.61
C PHE A 52 4.42 12.22 7.01
N ALA A 53 5.49 12.96 7.23
CA ALA A 53 5.72 13.63 8.50
C ALA A 53 4.55 14.59 8.86
N ARG A 54 4.06 15.35 7.89
CA ARG A 54 2.90 16.23 8.06
C ARG A 54 1.63 15.43 8.34
N MET A 55 1.36 14.38 7.60
CA MET A 55 0.19 13.50 7.84
C MET A 55 0.20 12.95 9.27
N LYS A 56 1.35 12.46 9.73
CA LYS A 56 1.51 11.94 11.09
C LYS A 56 1.34 13.02 12.15
N ALA A 57 1.84 14.23 11.93
CA ALA A 57 1.63 15.38 12.82
C ALA A 57 0.14 15.74 12.95
N CYS A 58 -0.68 15.46 11.92
CA CYS A 58 -2.12 15.60 11.95
C CYS A 58 -2.86 14.36 12.51
N GLY A 59 -2.13 13.40 13.09
CA GLY A 59 -2.72 12.19 13.69
C GLY A 59 -3.20 11.15 12.68
N LYS A 60 -2.74 11.22 11.42
CA LYS A 60 -3.10 10.24 10.39
C LYS A 60 -2.18 9.03 10.43
N GLN A 61 -2.69 7.89 9.95
CA GLN A 61 -1.92 6.69 9.63
C GLN A 61 -1.51 6.77 8.17
N THR A 62 -0.27 6.45 7.86
CA THR A 62 0.32 6.67 6.53
C THR A 62 0.52 5.38 5.75
N CYS A 63 0.18 5.39 4.46
CA CYS A 63 0.23 4.25 3.56
C CYS A 63 1.10 4.59 2.34
N LEU A 64 2.11 3.77 2.05
CA LEU A 64 2.82 3.82 0.77
C LEU A 64 2.46 2.59 -0.06
N GLU A 65 1.90 2.80 -1.25
CA GLU A 65 1.68 1.73 -2.21
C GLU A 65 2.88 1.64 -3.15
N VAL A 66 3.47 0.45 -3.20
CA VAL A 66 4.61 0.13 -4.06
C VAL A 66 4.20 -0.95 -5.06
N VAL A 67 4.25 -0.64 -6.35
CA VAL A 67 3.95 -1.60 -7.40
C VAL A 67 5.25 -2.22 -7.88
N ALA A 68 5.58 -3.39 -7.34
CA ALA A 68 6.81 -4.10 -7.66
C ALA A 68 6.55 -5.62 -7.72
N TYR A 69 7.26 -6.29 -8.63
CA TYR A 69 7.01 -7.69 -8.97
C TYR A 69 8.23 -8.60 -8.78
N THR A 70 9.42 -8.04 -8.60
CA THR A 70 10.62 -8.81 -8.25
C THR A 70 11.00 -8.56 -6.80
N GLU A 71 11.56 -9.56 -6.12
CA GLU A 71 11.96 -9.43 -4.71
C GLU A 71 12.87 -8.22 -4.47
N ALA A 72 13.84 -7.99 -5.37
CA ALA A 72 14.76 -6.86 -5.24
C ALA A 72 14.05 -5.50 -5.33
N GLU A 73 13.06 -5.35 -6.20
CA GLU A 73 12.26 -4.13 -6.30
C GLU A 73 11.34 -3.96 -5.08
N CYS A 74 10.70 -5.04 -4.65
CA CYS A 74 9.85 -5.05 -3.46
C CYS A 74 10.63 -4.64 -2.21
N LEU A 75 11.87 -5.15 -2.06
CA LEU A 75 12.73 -4.81 -0.93
C LEU A 75 13.14 -3.33 -0.96
N ARG A 76 13.53 -2.79 -2.14
CA ARG A 76 13.80 -1.35 -2.28
C ARG A 76 12.58 -0.50 -1.93
N GLY A 77 11.38 -0.95 -2.30
CA GLY A 77 10.13 -0.28 -1.90
C GLY A 77 9.90 -0.28 -0.39
N ALA A 78 10.19 -1.39 0.27
CA ALA A 78 10.11 -1.48 1.73
C ALA A 78 11.14 -0.59 2.44
N GLU A 79 12.37 -0.54 1.92
CA GLU A 79 13.43 0.36 2.41
C GLU A 79 13.00 1.83 2.26
N MET A 80 12.43 2.20 1.13
CA MET A 80 11.87 3.54 0.90
C MET A 80 10.75 3.86 1.89
N ALA A 81 9.80 2.96 2.09
CA ALA A 81 8.68 3.14 3.02
C ALA A 81 9.18 3.36 4.45
N ALA A 82 10.16 2.56 4.91
CA ALA A 82 10.76 2.71 6.22
C ALA A 82 11.51 4.04 6.36
N ALA A 83 12.31 4.41 5.36
CA ALA A 83 13.08 5.67 5.36
C ALA A 83 12.18 6.92 5.31
N CYS A 84 10.98 6.83 4.71
CA CYS A 84 9.97 7.89 4.77
C CYS A 84 9.20 7.93 6.10
N GLY A 85 9.36 6.95 6.98
CA GLY A 85 8.63 6.84 8.23
C GLY A 85 7.15 6.48 8.04
N CYS A 86 6.83 5.71 6.99
CA CYS A 86 5.49 5.24 6.68
C CYS A 86 5.01 4.21 7.72
N ASP A 87 3.70 4.07 7.92
CA ASP A 87 3.12 3.09 8.84
C ASP A 87 2.74 1.78 8.14
N PHE A 88 2.29 1.86 6.87
CA PHE A 88 1.84 0.71 6.08
C PHE A 88 2.54 0.65 4.73
N LEU A 89 3.09 -0.50 4.40
CA LEU A 89 3.51 -0.83 3.04
C LEU A 89 2.39 -1.63 2.37
N LEU A 90 1.78 -1.06 1.35
CA LEU A 90 0.77 -1.70 0.51
C LEU A 90 1.41 -2.15 -0.80
N GLY A 91 0.85 -3.18 -1.40
CA GLY A 91 1.34 -3.66 -2.68
C GLY A 91 2.58 -4.54 -2.56
N THR A 92 3.28 -4.72 -3.66
CA THR A 92 4.34 -5.69 -3.91
C THR A 92 3.84 -7.15 -3.93
N VAL A 93 4.50 -8.01 -4.68
CA VAL A 93 4.30 -9.46 -4.50
C VAL A 93 4.89 -9.89 -3.16
N PHE A 94 4.27 -10.87 -2.51
CA PHE A 94 4.76 -11.35 -1.22
C PHE A 94 6.18 -11.95 -1.34
N SER A 95 7.06 -11.51 -0.46
CA SER A 95 8.39 -12.09 -0.25
C SER A 95 8.66 -12.22 1.24
N GLU A 96 9.28 -13.32 1.66
CA GLU A 96 9.70 -13.53 3.05
C GLU A 96 10.75 -12.50 3.48
N ALA A 97 11.65 -12.11 2.59
CA ALA A 97 12.66 -11.09 2.85
C ALA A 97 12.03 -9.72 3.10
N VAL A 98 11.05 -9.33 2.28
CA VAL A 98 10.28 -8.07 2.44
C VAL A 98 9.49 -8.10 3.75
N ASN A 99 8.82 -9.21 4.05
CA ASN A 99 8.05 -9.36 5.28
C ASN A 99 8.95 -9.27 6.53
N ALA A 100 10.12 -9.92 6.51
CA ALA A 100 11.10 -9.84 7.59
C ALA A 100 11.63 -8.41 7.77
N TYR A 101 11.95 -7.72 6.67
CA TYR A 101 12.39 -6.33 6.68
C TYR A 101 11.32 -5.42 7.29
N CYS A 102 10.08 -5.52 6.83
CA CYS A 102 8.96 -4.72 7.34
C CYS A 102 8.76 -4.92 8.85
N ARG A 103 8.78 -6.16 9.32
CA ARG A 103 8.67 -6.46 10.76
C ARG A 103 9.81 -5.84 11.58
N ALA A 104 11.05 -5.92 11.08
CA ALA A 104 12.21 -5.36 11.75
C ALA A 104 12.15 -3.82 11.86
N HIS A 105 11.47 -3.16 10.91
CA HIS A 105 11.36 -1.70 10.85
C HIS A 105 9.98 -1.16 11.29
N GLY A 106 9.11 -2.01 11.84
CA GLY A 106 7.79 -1.60 12.34
C GLY A 106 6.77 -1.23 11.27
N LEU A 107 7.01 -1.61 10.00
CA LEU A 107 6.06 -1.46 8.91
C LEU A 107 4.99 -2.55 8.97
N ARG A 108 3.74 -2.18 8.78
CA ARG A 108 2.61 -3.10 8.60
C ARG A 108 2.51 -3.46 7.12
N TYR A 109 2.93 -4.66 6.78
CA TYR A 109 3.01 -5.11 5.40
C TYR A 109 1.70 -5.75 4.94
N MET A 110 1.20 -5.30 3.78
CA MET A 110 -0.01 -5.79 3.12
C MET A 110 0.31 -6.07 1.64
N PRO A 111 0.83 -7.27 1.32
CA PRO A 111 1.18 -7.64 -0.06
C PRO A 111 -0.04 -7.84 -0.94
N PHE A 112 0.16 -7.78 -2.25
CA PHE A 112 -0.82 -8.24 -3.23
C PHE A 112 -1.14 -9.72 -3.05
N VAL A 113 -2.37 -10.09 -3.38
CA VAL A 113 -2.81 -11.48 -3.54
C VAL A 113 -3.43 -11.69 -4.92
N GLY A 114 -3.32 -12.91 -5.44
CA GLY A 114 -3.64 -13.24 -6.82
C GLY A 114 -2.48 -12.95 -7.77
N GLN A 115 -2.71 -13.13 -9.04
CA GLN A 115 -1.71 -12.86 -10.07
C GLN A 115 -1.80 -11.39 -10.48
N VAL A 116 -0.93 -10.56 -9.89
CA VAL A 116 -0.86 -9.13 -10.19
C VAL A 116 0.30 -8.86 -11.13
N THR A 117 0.03 -8.28 -12.29
CA THR A 117 1.01 -8.00 -13.34
C THR A 117 0.70 -6.69 -14.06
N GLY A 118 1.64 -6.23 -14.88
CA GLY A 118 1.43 -5.09 -15.78
C GLY A 118 1.54 -3.71 -15.14
N ARG A 119 1.54 -2.69 -16.00
CA ARG A 119 1.44 -1.27 -15.62
C ARG A 119 0.61 -0.55 -16.71
N PRO A 120 -0.64 -0.21 -16.43
CA PRO A 120 -1.40 -0.38 -15.17
C PRO A 120 -1.51 -1.83 -14.73
N SER A 121 -1.55 -2.06 -13.41
CA SER A 121 -1.69 -3.40 -12.85
C SER A 121 -3.03 -4.03 -13.22
N VAL A 122 -3.03 -5.33 -13.47
CA VAL A 122 -4.23 -6.18 -13.58
C VAL A 122 -4.17 -7.28 -12.52
N LEU A 123 -5.33 -7.72 -12.04
CA LEU A 123 -5.47 -8.82 -11.11
C LEU A 123 -6.15 -9.99 -11.83
N GLU A 124 -5.48 -11.14 -11.81
CA GLU A 124 -5.95 -12.40 -12.40
C GLU A 124 -5.97 -13.51 -11.34
N GLY A 125 -6.54 -14.67 -11.71
CA GLY A 125 -6.68 -15.82 -10.83
C GLY A 125 -8.10 -15.98 -10.30
N THR A 126 -8.34 -17.04 -9.54
CA THR A 126 -9.65 -17.33 -8.92
C THR A 126 -9.72 -16.76 -7.50
N ALA A 127 -10.94 -16.53 -7.02
CA ALA A 127 -11.18 -16.10 -5.63
C ALA A 127 -10.60 -17.11 -4.62
N GLU A 128 -10.68 -18.42 -4.92
CA GLU A 128 -10.13 -19.47 -4.05
C GLU A 128 -8.60 -19.41 -3.97
N GLU A 129 -7.92 -19.10 -5.09
CA GLU A 129 -6.48 -18.89 -5.12
C GLU A 129 -6.08 -17.67 -4.29
N MET A 130 -6.77 -16.54 -4.45
CA MET A 130 -6.54 -15.31 -3.68
C MET A 130 -6.73 -15.55 -2.18
N VAL A 131 -7.80 -16.24 -1.79
CA VAL A 131 -8.06 -16.60 -0.38
C VAL A 131 -6.97 -17.51 0.19
N ARG A 132 -6.53 -18.50 -0.58
CA ARG A 132 -5.45 -19.43 -0.18
C ARG A 132 -4.14 -18.66 0.02
N GLU A 133 -3.81 -17.77 -0.90
CA GLU A 133 -2.62 -16.93 -0.81
C GLU A 133 -2.70 -15.94 0.37
N ALA A 134 -3.84 -15.28 0.57
CA ALA A 134 -4.07 -14.41 1.72
C ALA A 134 -3.81 -15.14 3.05
N LYS A 135 -4.36 -16.36 3.20
CA LYS A 135 -4.12 -17.19 4.39
C LYS A 135 -2.64 -17.52 4.56
N ARG A 136 -1.92 -17.80 3.47
CA ARG A 136 -0.48 -18.06 3.50
C ARG A 136 0.30 -16.82 3.96
N CYS A 137 0.04 -15.66 3.38
CA CYS A 137 0.70 -14.40 3.76
C CYS A 137 0.48 -14.07 5.24
N LEU A 138 -0.75 -14.18 5.72
CA LEU A 138 -1.10 -13.95 7.13
C LEU A 138 -0.41 -14.95 8.06
N ALA A 139 -0.36 -16.24 7.69
CA ALA A 139 0.33 -17.27 8.48
C ALA A 139 1.84 -17.01 8.58
N GLN A 140 2.43 -16.34 7.60
CA GLN A 140 3.84 -15.92 7.60
C GLN A 140 4.06 -14.57 8.30
N GLY A 141 3.00 -13.94 8.82
CA GLY A 141 3.08 -12.74 9.65
C GLY A 141 2.91 -11.43 8.90
N ALA A 142 2.41 -11.44 7.66
CA ALA A 142 1.92 -10.22 7.03
C ALA A 142 0.78 -9.61 7.86
N TYR A 143 0.68 -8.29 7.90
CA TYR A 143 -0.35 -7.61 8.68
C TYR A 143 -1.75 -7.76 8.07
N GLY A 144 -1.81 -7.79 6.75
CA GLY A 144 -3.03 -7.92 5.97
C GLY A 144 -2.69 -8.26 4.52
N ILE A 145 -3.60 -7.98 3.62
CA ILE A 145 -3.41 -8.12 2.17
C ILE A 145 -3.88 -6.86 1.44
N ASP A 146 -3.32 -6.63 0.26
CA ASP A 146 -3.79 -5.63 -0.69
C ASP A 146 -4.46 -6.35 -1.87
N LEU A 147 -5.78 -6.15 -1.99
CA LEU A 147 -6.59 -6.77 -3.03
C LEU A 147 -6.95 -5.73 -4.10
N LEU A 148 -6.40 -5.88 -5.29
CA LEU A 148 -6.69 -5.00 -6.43
C LEU A 148 -8.04 -5.34 -7.09
N GLY A 149 -9.12 -5.34 -6.32
CA GLY A 149 -10.46 -5.76 -6.78
C GLY A 149 -10.97 -4.95 -7.97
N TYR A 150 -10.67 -3.66 -8.05
CA TYR A 150 -11.03 -2.81 -9.20
C TYR A 150 -10.30 -3.19 -10.50
N ARG A 151 -9.15 -3.87 -10.39
CA ARG A 151 -8.32 -4.31 -11.52
C ARG A 151 -8.54 -5.78 -11.88
N TYR A 152 -9.53 -6.43 -11.25
CA TYR A 152 -9.83 -7.83 -11.49
C TYR A 152 -10.40 -8.04 -12.89
N THR A 153 -9.85 -9.02 -13.61
CA THR A 153 -10.23 -9.33 -15.00
C THR A 153 -11.22 -10.47 -15.13
N GLY A 154 -11.51 -11.18 -14.03
CA GLY A 154 -12.51 -12.23 -13.97
C GLY A 154 -13.89 -11.73 -13.56
N ASP A 155 -14.85 -12.67 -13.46
CA ASP A 155 -16.19 -12.38 -12.97
C ASP A 155 -16.17 -12.12 -11.46
N ALA A 156 -16.42 -10.88 -11.06
CA ALA A 156 -16.57 -10.54 -9.66
C ALA A 156 -17.86 -11.13 -9.12
N PRO A 157 -17.87 -11.74 -7.92
CA PRO A 157 -19.13 -12.13 -7.26
C PRO A 157 -20.03 -10.92 -7.09
N ALA A 158 -21.34 -11.12 -7.37
CA ALA A 158 -22.35 -10.07 -7.22
C ALA A 158 -22.57 -9.70 -5.73
#